data_6c9c6810092458a64ddfbf4e4186c023
#
_entry.id   6c9c6810092458a64ddfbf4e4186c023
#
_cell.length_a   1.000
_cell.length_b   1.000
_cell.length_c   1.000
_cell.angle_alpha   90.00
_cell.angle_beta   90.00
_cell.angle_gamma   90.00
#
_symmetry.space_group_name_H-M   'P 1'
#
loop_
_entity.id
_entity.type
_entity.pdbx_description
1 polymer ?
#
loop_
_entity_poly.entity_id
_entity_poly.type
_entity_poly.pdbx_seq_one_letter_code
_entity_poly.pdbx_strand_id
1 'polypeptide(L)'
;TADRSIALVDAAMRRRFAFVSLHPSELPTRDVLRRWLAASERDPGMAALFDELNSRIEDPDFKIGPSYFMRPAVYAPGGLERAWRTAILPLLEEHHYGDGVDVPARYGLDAIRARVARRPPVQTEASGGESADPA
;
A
#
# COMPACT_ATOMS: atom_id res chain seq x y z
N THR A 1 -16.13 8.97 3.08
CA THR A 1 -17.49 9.22 3.65
C THR A 1 -18.15 7.94 4.16
N ALA A 2 -17.87 6.78 3.60
CA ALA A 2 -18.42 5.51 4.10
C ALA A 2 -17.90 5.13 5.51
N ASP A 3 -16.67 5.51 5.83
CA ASP A 3 -16.01 5.07 7.06
C ASP A 3 -16.44 5.84 8.32
N ARG A 4 -17.00 7.04 8.17
CA ARG A 4 -17.57 7.77 9.30
C ARG A 4 -18.87 7.16 9.82
N SER A 5 -19.63 6.45 8.98
CA SER A 5 -20.82 5.74 9.44
C SER A 5 -20.49 4.48 10.27
N ILE A 6 -19.29 3.91 10.14
CA ILE A 6 -18.80 2.82 10.98
C ILE A 6 -18.48 3.31 12.41
N ALA A 7 -18.09 4.56 12.56
CA ALA A 7 -17.87 5.17 13.88
C ALA A 7 -19.15 5.28 14.71
N LEU A 8 -20.32 5.21 14.07
CA LEU A 8 -21.65 5.23 14.69
C LEU A 8 -22.23 3.84 14.98
N VAL A 9 -21.45 2.77 14.78
CA VAL A 9 -21.89 1.43 15.19
C VAL A 9 -22.09 1.44 16.70
N ASP A 10 -23.34 1.23 17.08
CA ASP A 10 -23.79 1.23 18.48
C ASP A 10 -22.88 0.34 19.35
N ALA A 11 -22.60 0.79 20.56
CA ALA A 11 -21.81 0.05 21.55
C ALA A 11 -22.36 -1.36 21.82
N ALA A 12 -23.68 -1.56 21.65
CA ALA A 12 -24.30 -2.87 21.75
C ALA A 12 -23.87 -3.82 20.62
N MET A 13 -23.67 -3.30 19.40
CA MET A 13 -23.17 -4.07 18.27
C MET A 13 -21.69 -4.41 18.46
N ARG A 14 -20.88 -3.48 18.95
CA ARG A 14 -19.45 -3.72 19.19
C ARG A 14 -19.17 -4.86 20.18
N ARG A 15 -20.06 -5.10 21.12
CA ARG A 15 -19.95 -6.20 22.09
C ARG A 15 -20.28 -7.58 21.51
N ARG A 16 -20.95 -7.63 20.35
CA ARG A 16 -21.44 -8.89 19.72
C ARG A 16 -20.56 -9.38 18.57
N PHE A 17 -19.64 -8.55 18.10
CA PHE A 17 -18.78 -8.85 16.94
C PHE A 17 -17.31 -8.67 17.31
N ALA A 18 -16.46 -9.56 16.76
CA ALA A 18 -15.02 -9.34 16.74
C ALA A 18 -14.68 -8.39 15.60
N PHE A 19 -13.97 -7.33 15.93
CA PHE A 19 -13.50 -6.36 14.94
C PHE A 19 -12.07 -6.69 14.54
N VAL A 20 -11.84 -6.88 13.26
CA VAL A 20 -10.51 -7.11 12.69
C VAL A 20 -10.13 -5.91 11.84
N SER A 21 -9.01 -5.28 12.17
CA SER A 21 -8.44 -4.20 11.34
C SER A 21 -7.89 -4.80 10.04
N LEU A 22 -8.27 -4.22 8.90
CA LEU A 22 -7.74 -4.55 7.59
C LEU A 22 -6.90 -3.41 7.02
N HIS A 23 -6.21 -2.69 7.89
CA HIS A 23 -5.38 -1.56 7.48
C HIS A 23 -4.19 -2.03 6.61
N PRO A 24 -3.87 -1.31 5.49
CA PRO A 24 -2.81 -1.73 4.55
C PRO A 24 -1.42 -1.88 5.16
N SER A 25 -1.14 -1.18 6.26
CA SER A 25 0.17 -1.22 6.93
C SER A 25 0.25 -2.25 8.05
N GLU A 26 -0.83 -2.96 8.37
CA GLU A 26 -0.94 -3.89 9.49
C GLU A 26 -1.23 -5.32 9.01
N LEU A 27 -0.88 -6.31 9.83
CA LEU A 27 -1.31 -7.68 9.59
C LEU A 27 -2.82 -7.80 9.83
N PRO A 28 -3.54 -8.61 9.04
CA PRO A 28 -3.04 -9.53 8.00
C PRO A 28 -2.83 -8.89 6.61
N THR A 29 -3.17 -7.62 6.42
CA THR A 29 -3.25 -6.97 5.10
C THR A 29 -1.88 -6.54 4.55
N ARG A 30 -0.94 -6.20 5.43
CA ARG A 30 0.38 -5.64 5.05
C ARG A 30 1.12 -6.44 3.98
N ASP A 31 1.09 -7.76 4.04
CA ASP A 31 1.85 -8.63 3.15
C ASP A 31 1.02 -9.23 2.00
N VAL A 32 -0.26 -8.87 1.91
CA VAL A 32 -1.19 -9.44 0.92
C VAL A 32 -0.70 -9.21 -0.50
N LEU A 33 -0.27 -7.98 -0.83
CA LEU A 33 0.22 -7.68 -2.18
C LEU A 33 1.47 -8.50 -2.53
N ARG A 34 2.45 -8.59 -1.62
CA ARG A 34 3.68 -9.36 -1.83
C ARG A 34 3.39 -10.84 -2.07
N ARG A 35 2.51 -11.42 -1.26
CA ARG A 35 2.10 -12.83 -1.41
C ARG A 35 1.37 -13.06 -2.74
N TRP A 36 0.50 -12.15 -3.12
CA TRP A 36 -0.22 -12.25 -4.39
C TRP A 36 0.73 -12.12 -5.60
N LEU A 37 1.67 -11.17 -5.56
CA LEU A 37 2.69 -11.01 -6.62
C LEU A 37 3.51 -12.30 -6.79
N ALA A 38 3.98 -12.88 -5.69
CA ALA A 38 4.73 -14.13 -5.70
C ALA A 38 3.90 -15.30 -6.25
N ALA A 39 2.66 -15.46 -5.80
CA ALA A 39 1.76 -16.52 -6.25
C ALA A 39 1.34 -16.37 -7.73
N SER A 40 1.34 -15.15 -8.25
CA SER A 40 0.98 -14.83 -9.64
C SER A 40 2.19 -14.69 -10.55
N GLU A 41 3.40 -14.97 -10.06
CA GLU A 41 4.68 -14.83 -10.78
C GLU A 41 4.86 -13.45 -11.44
N ARG A 42 4.48 -12.38 -10.70
CA ARG A 42 4.54 -11.00 -11.17
C ARG A 42 5.72 -10.26 -10.56
N ASP A 43 6.07 -9.13 -11.19
CA ASP A 43 7.18 -8.28 -10.74
C ASP A 43 7.02 -7.85 -9.27
N PRO A 44 7.94 -8.26 -8.38
CA PRO A 44 7.92 -7.85 -6.99
C PRO A 44 8.16 -6.34 -6.78
N GLY A 45 8.70 -5.63 -7.77
CA GLY A 45 8.91 -4.18 -7.75
C GLY A 45 7.62 -3.39 -7.56
N MET A 46 6.48 -3.96 -7.91
CA MET A 46 5.16 -3.36 -7.66
C MET A 46 4.90 -3.11 -6.18
N ALA A 47 5.38 -4.00 -5.30
CA ALA A 47 5.25 -3.80 -3.85
C ALA A 47 6.03 -2.58 -3.36
N ALA A 48 7.19 -2.29 -3.95
CA ALA A 48 7.97 -1.10 -3.61
C ALA A 48 7.25 0.20 -4.02
N LEU A 49 6.57 0.21 -5.17
CA LEU A 49 5.74 1.34 -5.60
C LEU A 49 4.56 1.56 -4.64
N PHE A 50 3.90 0.49 -4.24
CA PHE A 50 2.80 0.51 -3.28
C PHE A 50 3.23 1.04 -1.91
N ASP A 51 4.36 0.57 -1.40
CA ASP A 51 4.89 1.01 -0.12
C ASP A 51 5.30 2.49 -0.15
N GLU A 52 5.98 2.93 -1.22
CA GLU A 52 6.38 4.32 -1.40
C GLU A 52 5.17 5.24 -1.50
N LEU A 53 4.13 4.85 -2.25
CA LEU A 53 2.88 5.60 -2.33
C LEU A 53 2.26 5.79 -0.95
N ASN A 54 2.08 4.69 -0.21
CA ASN A 54 1.47 4.72 1.11
C ASN A 54 2.33 5.43 2.16
N SER A 55 3.66 5.45 2.01
CA SER A 55 4.54 6.20 2.91
C SER A 55 4.33 7.71 2.83
N ARG A 56 3.83 8.23 1.71
CA ARG A 56 3.54 9.65 1.49
C ARG A 56 2.16 10.08 1.97
N ILE A 57 1.28 9.13 2.26
CA ILE A 57 -0.06 9.39 2.78
C ILE A 57 0.03 9.41 4.29
N GLU A 58 -0.14 10.58 4.89
CA GLU A 58 0.00 10.78 6.34
C GLU A 58 -1.17 10.20 7.11
N ASP A 59 -2.39 10.42 6.60
CA ASP A 59 -3.61 9.93 7.23
C ASP A 59 -3.76 8.41 6.99
N PRO A 60 -3.74 7.59 8.05
CA PRO A 60 -3.87 6.15 7.92
C PRO A 60 -5.17 5.69 7.28
N ASP A 61 -6.27 6.45 7.45
CA ASP A 61 -7.58 6.09 6.91
C ASP A 61 -7.67 6.27 5.38
N PHE A 62 -6.73 6.99 4.78
CA PHE A 62 -6.67 7.24 3.35
C PHE A 62 -5.59 6.46 2.62
N LYS A 63 -4.88 5.56 3.31
CA LYS A 63 -3.90 4.69 2.64
C LYS A 63 -4.56 3.80 1.60
N ILE A 64 -3.84 3.67 0.48
CA ILE A 64 -4.31 2.87 -0.66
C ILE A 64 -4.24 1.39 -0.32
N GLY A 65 -5.33 0.67 -0.54
CA GLY A 65 -5.39 -0.78 -0.35
C GLY A 65 -4.68 -1.56 -1.46
N PRO A 66 -4.25 -2.81 -1.19
CA PRO A 66 -3.52 -3.63 -2.15
C PRO A 66 -4.36 -4.02 -3.38
N SER A 67 -5.68 -4.03 -3.27
CA SER A 67 -6.60 -4.46 -4.33
C SER A 67 -6.48 -3.67 -5.64
N TYR A 68 -6.03 -2.41 -5.58
CA TYR A 68 -5.75 -1.61 -6.77
C TYR A 68 -4.64 -2.21 -7.63
N PHE A 69 -3.70 -2.93 -7.02
CA PHE A 69 -2.54 -3.56 -7.65
C PHE A 69 -2.73 -5.06 -7.92
N MET A 70 -3.83 -5.65 -7.44
CA MET A 70 -4.11 -7.09 -7.57
C MET A 70 -5.03 -7.39 -8.75
N ARG A 71 -5.02 -6.54 -9.78
CA ARG A 71 -5.84 -6.70 -10.99
C ARG A 71 -4.95 -7.05 -12.17
N PRO A 72 -5.23 -8.12 -12.95
CA PRO A 72 -4.43 -8.47 -14.12
C PRO A 72 -4.22 -7.32 -15.12
N ALA A 73 -5.24 -6.47 -15.29
CA ALA A 73 -5.18 -5.32 -16.19
C ALA A 73 -4.08 -4.29 -15.85
N VAL A 74 -3.65 -4.22 -14.59
CA VAL A 74 -2.56 -3.33 -14.15
C VAL A 74 -1.22 -3.73 -14.76
N TYR A 75 -1.05 -5.01 -15.09
CA TYR A 75 0.18 -5.60 -15.63
C TYR A 75 0.19 -5.69 -17.15
N ALA A 76 -0.90 -5.29 -17.81
CA ALA A 76 -0.92 -5.11 -19.24
C ALA A 76 -0.16 -3.82 -19.63
N PRO A 77 0.34 -3.70 -20.88
CA PRO A 77 1.00 -2.48 -21.35
C PRO A 77 0.14 -1.22 -21.09
N GLY A 78 0.69 -0.22 -20.37
CA GLY A 78 -0.01 1.00 -19.97
C GLY A 78 -1.10 0.80 -18.91
N GLY A 79 -1.23 -0.40 -18.35
CA GLY A 79 -2.25 -0.73 -17.36
C GLY A 79 -2.03 -0.03 -16.01
N LEU A 80 -0.78 0.01 -15.55
CA LEU A 80 -0.42 0.70 -14.31
C LEU A 80 -0.65 2.20 -14.42
N GLU A 81 -0.22 2.82 -15.52
CA GLU A 81 -0.42 4.24 -15.80
C GLU A 81 -1.90 4.60 -15.84
N ARG A 82 -2.71 3.73 -16.44
CA ARG A 82 -4.17 3.90 -16.47
C ARG A 82 -4.76 3.81 -15.08
N ALA A 83 -4.45 2.77 -14.30
CA ALA A 83 -4.96 2.59 -12.95
C ALA A 83 -4.57 3.76 -12.04
N TRP A 84 -3.34 4.26 -12.19
CA TRP A 84 -2.86 5.41 -11.44
C TRP A 84 -3.68 6.67 -11.75
N ARG A 85 -3.84 6.97 -13.02
CA ARG A 85 -4.56 8.17 -13.49
C ARG A 85 -6.06 8.13 -13.21
N THR A 86 -6.70 6.95 -13.32
CA THR A 86 -8.17 6.84 -13.27
C THR A 86 -8.71 6.39 -11.92
N ALA A 87 -7.87 5.89 -11.02
CA ALA A 87 -8.32 5.39 -9.73
C ALA A 87 -7.51 5.99 -8.56
N ILE A 88 -6.18 5.95 -8.61
CA ILE A 88 -5.35 6.35 -7.47
C ILE A 88 -5.30 7.87 -7.33
N LEU A 89 -4.93 8.60 -8.38
CA LEU A 89 -4.84 10.07 -8.32
C LEU A 89 -6.18 10.72 -7.97
N PRO A 90 -7.32 10.37 -8.60
CA PRO A 90 -8.59 10.97 -8.25
C PRO A 90 -9.00 10.76 -6.80
N LEU A 91 -8.70 9.60 -6.22
CA LEU A 91 -8.96 9.32 -4.81
C LEU A 91 -8.14 10.24 -3.89
N LEU A 92 -6.87 10.48 -4.24
CA LEU A 92 -6.00 11.37 -3.47
C LEU A 92 -6.34 12.85 -3.69
N GLU A 93 -6.80 13.22 -4.89
CA GLU A 93 -7.33 14.58 -5.16
C GLU A 93 -8.57 14.87 -4.31
N GLU A 94 -9.47 13.90 -4.16
CA GLU A 94 -10.63 14.02 -3.27
C GLU A 94 -10.20 14.15 -1.80
N HIS A 95 -9.21 13.39 -1.37
CA HIS A 95 -8.66 13.45 -0.01
C HIS A 95 -8.03 14.82 0.30
N HIS A 96 -7.26 15.36 -0.64
CA HIS A 96 -6.57 16.65 -0.51
C HIS A 96 -7.37 17.84 -1.00
N TYR A 97 -8.68 17.69 -1.20
CA TYR A 97 -9.51 18.78 -1.68
C TYR A 97 -9.47 19.96 -0.69
N GLY A 98 -8.98 21.09 -1.17
CA GLY A 98 -8.86 22.33 -0.39
C GLY A 98 -7.55 22.46 0.42
N ASP A 99 -6.68 21.45 0.45
CA ASP A 99 -5.42 21.48 1.22
C ASP A 99 -4.28 22.24 0.50
N GLY A 100 -4.46 22.57 -0.78
CA GLY A 100 -3.41 23.19 -1.59
C GLY A 100 -2.25 22.24 -1.95
N VAL A 101 -2.42 20.94 -1.77
CA VAL A 101 -1.43 19.92 -2.13
C VAL A 101 -1.44 19.69 -3.64
N ASP A 102 -0.28 19.76 -4.28
CA ASP A 102 -0.10 19.33 -5.67
C ASP A 102 -0.06 17.79 -5.72
N VAL A 103 -1.22 17.17 -5.91
CA VAL A 103 -1.38 15.72 -5.90
C VAL A 103 -0.57 15.05 -7.02
N PRO A 104 -0.58 15.52 -8.29
CA PRO A 104 0.28 14.97 -9.32
C PRO A 104 1.78 15.03 -9.00
N ALA A 105 2.26 16.13 -8.45
CA ALA A 105 3.66 16.27 -8.07
C ALA A 105 4.05 15.35 -6.90
N ARG A 106 3.17 15.21 -5.92
CA ARG A 106 3.43 14.40 -4.72
C ARG A 106 3.23 12.91 -4.93
N TYR A 107 2.20 12.52 -5.66
CA TYR A 107 1.73 11.13 -5.77
C TYR A 107 1.78 10.58 -7.21
N GLY A 108 2.24 11.36 -8.19
CA GLY A 108 2.33 10.92 -9.57
C GLY A 108 3.23 9.68 -9.72
N LEU A 109 2.88 8.78 -10.63
CA LEU A 109 3.61 7.53 -10.82
C LEU A 109 5.11 7.73 -11.08
N ASP A 110 5.46 8.74 -11.88
CA ASP A 110 6.87 9.05 -12.18
C ASP A 110 7.64 9.53 -10.94
N ALA A 111 6.99 10.34 -10.07
CA ALA A 111 7.57 10.77 -8.82
C ALA A 111 7.79 9.62 -7.84
N ILE A 112 6.87 8.65 -7.82
CA ILE A 112 6.98 7.42 -7.03
C ILE A 112 8.10 6.54 -7.58
N ARG A 113 8.12 6.28 -8.88
CA ARG A 113 9.16 5.48 -9.57
C ARG A 113 10.56 6.06 -9.33
N ALA A 114 10.72 7.36 -9.47
CA ALA A 114 12.00 8.04 -9.26
C ALA A 114 12.51 7.88 -7.82
N ARG A 115 11.63 7.86 -6.83
CA ARG A 115 12.01 7.64 -5.44
C ARG A 115 12.41 6.21 -5.15
N VAL A 116 11.63 5.25 -5.66
CA VAL A 116 11.93 3.82 -5.51
C VAL A 116 13.27 3.48 -6.17
N ALA A 117 13.54 4.01 -7.37
CA ALA A 117 14.82 3.80 -8.08
C ALA A 117 16.05 4.35 -7.33
N ARG A 118 15.87 5.38 -6.49
CA ARG A 118 16.95 5.97 -5.67
C ARG A 118 17.16 5.28 -4.34
N ARG A 119 16.27 4.38 -3.94
CA ARG A 119 16.39 3.65 -2.67
C ARG A 119 17.46 2.56 -2.84
N PRO A 120 18.55 2.58 -2.03
CA PRO A 120 19.53 1.50 -2.08
C PRO A 120 18.86 0.17 -1.76
N PRO A 121 19.32 -0.95 -2.36
CA PRO A 121 18.80 -2.26 -2.02
C PRO A 121 18.93 -2.50 -0.51
N VAL A 122 17.84 -2.90 0.12
CA VAL A 122 17.88 -3.33 1.53
C VAL A 122 18.80 -4.54 1.59
N GLN A 123 19.95 -4.36 2.20
CA GLN A 123 20.82 -5.50 2.54
C GLN A 123 20.03 -6.35 3.52
N THR A 124 19.59 -7.51 3.07
CA THR A 124 19.12 -8.57 3.95
C THR A 124 20.34 -9.03 4.71
N GLU A 125 20.54 -8.56 5.93
CA GLU A 125 21.51 -9.14 6.84
C GLU A 125 21.09 -10.59 7.05
N ALA A 126 21.80 -11.49 6.36
CA ALA A 126 21.79 -12.89 6.69
C ALA A 126 22.43 -13.02 8.08
N SER A 127 21.59 -13.13 9.10
CA SER A 127 22.00 -13.50 10.44
C SER A 127 22.56 -14.93 10.38
N GLY A 128 23.82 -15.06 10.03
CA GLY A 128 24.63 -16.24 10.22
C GLY A 128 25.07 -16.32 11.68
N GLY A 129 24.17 -16.79 12.53
CA GLY A 129 24.50 -17.21 13.89
C GLY A 129 25.00 -18.63 13.87
N GLU A 130 26.25 -18.83 13.50
CA GLU A 130 27.01 -20.07 13.77
C GLU A 130 27.59 -19.97 15.17
N SER A 131 26.89 -20.50 16.17
CA SER A 131 27.49 -20.81 17.46
C SER A 131 28.19 -22.17 17.34
N ALA A 132 29.51 -22.12 17.12
CA ALA A 132 30.38 -23.23 17.37
C ALA A 132 30.51 -23.40 18.88
N ASP A 133 30.01 -24.51 19.40
CA ASP A 133 30.26 -25.01 20.73
C ASP A 133 31.61 -25.74 20.69
N PRO A 134 32.62 -25.38 21.49
CA PRO A 134 33.76 -26.26 21.72
C PRO A 134 33.51 -27.13 22.93
N ALA A 135 33.69 -28.39 22.72
CA ALA A 135 33.68 -29.50 23.64
C ALA A 135 34.37 -29.27 24.99
#